data_47a9d85dbb474273cf65f7b460954776
#
_entry.id   47a9d85dbb474273cf65f7b460954776
#
_cell.length_a   1.000
_cell.length_b   1.000
_cell.length_c   1.000
_cell.angle_alpha   90.00
_cell.angle_beta   90.00
_cell.angle_gamma   90.00
#
_symmetry.space_group_name_H-M   'P 1'
#
loop_
_entity.id
_entity.type
_entity.pdbx_description
1 polymer ?
#
loop_
_entity_poly.entity_id
_entity_poly.type
_entity_poly.pdbx_seq_one_letter_code
_entity_poly.pdbx_strand_id
1 'polypeptide(L)'
;SHIAAMFLPTFITPFLTKLFGFRNLIISGLILFTLASLIGFYGRSVSSFWFQLVLLGVGWNFLFFSATTILPQTYAPKHKFKAQTLNDTIVLSFQALAALSAGFALHFLGWDMMIIFCAIPILAMLMMLIWERKSVSNSRSERV
;
A
#
# COMPACT_ATOMS: atom_id res chain seq x y z
N SER A 1 -18.73 -0.20 -0.23
CA SER A 1 -17.93 0.90 0.34
C SER A 1 -16.42 0.74 0.10
N HIS A 2 -15.81 -0.42 0.41
CA HIS A 2 -14.36 -0.66 0.22
C HIS A 2 -13.91 -0.47 -1.24
N ILE A 3 -14.60 -1.09 -2.21
CA ILE A 3 -14.31 -0.95 -3.64
C ILE A 3 -14.41 0.53 -4.07
N ALA A 4 -15.44 1.23 -3.64
CA ALA A 4 -15.55 2.67 -3.91
C ALA A 4 -14.37 3.46 -3.34
N ALA A 5 -13.93 3.14 -2.12
CA ALA A 5 -12.77 3.77 -1.49
C ALA A 5 -11.43 3.43 -2.19
N MET A 6 -11.35 2.31 -2.92
CA MET A 6 -10.17 1.98 -3.75
C MET A 6 -10.10 2.82 -5.02
N PHE A 7 -11.23 3.09 -5.67
CA PHE A 7 -11.24 3.69 -7.01
C PHE A 7 -11.62 5.18 -7.01
N LEU A 8 -12.47 5.63 -6.10
CA LEU A 8 -12.92 7.03 -6.09
C LEU A 8 -11.78 8.04 -5.89
N PRO A 9 -10.76 7.77 -5.03
CA PRO A 9 -9.63 8.68 -4.90
C PRO A 9 -8.78 8.78 -6.16
N THR A 10 -8.85 7.83 -7.10
CA THR A 10 -8.06 7.86 -8.35
C THR A 10 -8.26 9.15 -9.15
N PHE A 11 -9.45 9.77 -9.05
CA PHE A 11 -9.70 11.07 -9.70
C PHE A 11 -8.92 12.22 -9.08
N ILE A 12 -8.60 12.13 -7.80
CA ILE A 12 -7.93 13.19 -7.02
C ILE A 12 -6.43 12.89 -6.86
N THR A 13 -6.06 11.61 -6.85
CA THR A 13 -4.67 11.16 -6.62
C THR A 13 -3.64 11.77 -7.58
N PRO A 14 -3.89 11.95 -8.90
CA PRO A 14 -2.96 12.63 -9.79
C PRO A 14 -2.70 14.09 -9.38
N PHE A 15 -3.72 14.78 -8.86
CA PHE A 15 -3.58 16.14 -8.36
C PHE A 15 -2.80 16.18 -7.04
N LEU A 16 -3.09 15.26 -6.13
CA LEU A 16 -2.35 15.11 -4.87
C LEU A 16 -0.86 14.81 -5.13
N THR A 17 -0.57 13.98 -6.13
CA THR A 17 0.80 13.65 -6.52
C THR A 17 1.58 14.88 -7.00
N LYS A 18 0.94 15.78 -7.75
CA LYS A 18 1.55 17.04 -8.19
C LYS A 18 1.83 18.00 -7.03
N LEU A 19 0.96 18.02 -6.02
CA LEU A 19 1.13 18.93 -4.87
C LEU A 19 2.12 18.37 -3.84
N PHE A 20 2.03 17.11 -3.50
CA PHE A 20 2.75 16.51 -2.38
C PHE A 20 3.90 15.58 -2.81
N GLY A 21 3.95 15.18 -4.07
CA GLY A 21 4.92 14.22 -4.58
C GLY A 21 4.59 12.76 -4.23
N PHE A 22 5.15 11.82 -4.98
CA PHE A 22 4.92 10.38 -4.81
C PHE A 22 5.32 9.86 -3.43
N ARG A 23 6.43 10.36 -2.88
CA ARG A 23 6.93 9.94 -1.58
C ARG A 23 5.94 10.20 -0.44
N ASN A 24 5.39 11.42 -0.39
CA ASN A 24 4.44 11.78 0.65
C ASN A 24 3.13 11.00 0.47
N LEU A 25 2.76 10.70 -0.77
CA LEU A 25 1.60 9.88 -1.06
C LEU A 25 1.77 8.43 -0.58
N ILE A 26 2.96 7.84 -0.78
CA ILE A 26 3.32 6.51 -0.26
C ILE A 26 3.28 6.51 1.27
N ILE A 27 3.87 7.51 1.92
CA ILE A 27 3.83 7.65 3.38
C ILE A 27 2.40 7.76 3.89
N SER A 28 1.55 8.57 3.23
CA SER A 28 0.14 8.69 3.59
C SER A 28 -0.61 7.36 3.44
N GLY A 29 -0.35 6.61 2.38
CA GLY A 29 -0.92 5.27 2.18
C GLY A 29 -0.52 4.28 3.28
N LEU A 30 0.74 4.30 3.72
CA LEU A 30 1.23 3.47 4.82
C LEU A 30 0.63 3.87 6.17
N ILE A 31 0.45 5.17 6.42
CA ILE A 31 -0.24 5.66 7.63
C ILE A 31 -1.68 5.16 7.63
N LEU A 32 -2.39 5.25 6.50
CA LEU A 32 -3.76 4.76 6.38
C LEU A 32 -3.86 3.24 6.63
N PHE A 33 -2.92 2.46 6.10
CA PHE A 33 -2.86 1.01 6.38
C PHE A 33 -2.59 0.70 7.85
N THR A 34 -1.68 1.45 8.48
CA THR A 34 -1.38 1.30 9.91
C THR A 34 -2.62 1.62 10.75
N LEU A 35 -3.31 2.72 10.46
CA LEU A 35 -4.55 3.10 11.14
C LEU A 35 -5.65 2.05 10.93
N ALA A 36 -5.82 1.55 9.70
CA ALA A 36 -6.76 0.49 9.41
C ALA A 36 -6.47 -0.78 10.22
N SER A 37 -5.19 -1.18 10.33
CA SER A 37 -4.78 -2.34 11.14
C SER A 37 -5.05 -2.13 12.62
N LEU A 38 -4.77 -0.95 13.17
CA LEU A 38 -5.05 -0.60 14.57
C LEU A 38 -6.57 -0.64 14.85
N ILE A 39 -7.38 -0.05 13.98
CA ILE A 39 -8.84 -0.10 14.11
C ILE A 39 -9.34 -1.55 14.05
N GLY A 40 -8.80 -2.38 13.16
CA GLY A 40 -9.16 -3.79 13.04
C GLY A 40 -8.77 -4.62 14.26
N PHE A 41 -7.67 -4.25 14.94
CA PHE A 41 -7.20 -4.94 16.13
C PHE A 41 -8.04 -4.59 17.37
N TYR A 42 -8.33 -3.31 17.59
CA TYR A 42 -9.04 -2.84 18.78
C TYR A 42 -10.57 -2.77 18.59
N GLY A 43 -11.03 -2.50 17.36
CA GLY A 43 -12.45 -2.28 17.08
C GLY A 43 -13.18 -3.58 16.77
N ARG A 44 -14.23 -3.88 17.54
CA ARG A 44 -15.10 -5.07 17.35
C ARG A 44 -16.50 -4.72 16.89
N SER A 45 -16.75 -3.44 16.55
CA SER A 45 -18.05 -2.97 16.08
C SER A 45 -18.15 -2.97 14.57
N VAL A 46 -19.36 -3.03 14.03
CA VAL A 46 -19.63 -2.92 12.59
C VAL A 46 -19.12 -1.60 12.03
N SER A 47 -19.25 -0.51 12.79
CA SER A 47 -18.73 0.80 12.41
C SER A 47 -17.21 0.81 12.30
N SER A 48 -16.50 0.21 13.26
CA SER A 48 -15.03 0.08 13.22
C SER A 48 -14.58 -0.71 11.98
N PHE A 49 -15.26 -1.80 11.68
CA PHE A 49 -14.99 -2.61 10.49
C PHE A 49 -15.23 -1.82 9.20
N TRP A 50 -16.29 -1.01 9.15
CA TRP A 50 -16.57 -0.16 7.99
C TRP A 50 -15.46 0.89 7.78
N PHE A 51 -15.05 1.60 8.84
CA PHE A 51 -13.96 2.57 8.77
C PHE A 51 -12.63 1.92 8.37
N GLN A 52 -12.30 0.76 8.93
CA GLN A 52 -11.12 -0.02 8.56
C GLN A 52 -11.10 -0.29 7.05
N LEU A 53 -12.21 -0.77 6.48
CA LEU A 53 -12.31 -1.07 5.05
C LEU A 53 -12.17 0.18 4.16
N VAL A 54 -12.69 1.31 4.59
CA VAL A 54 -12.55 2.58 3.85
C VAL A 54 -11.10 3.05 3.87
N LEU A 55 -10.45 3.09 5.04
CA LEU A 55 -9.05 3.48 5.17
C LEU A 55 -8.11 2.57 4.38
N LEU A 56 -8.37 1.27 4.42
CA LEU A 56 -7.62 0.27 3.65
C LEU A 56 -7.78 0.50 2.14
N GLY A 57 -8.98 0.84 1.67
CA GLY A 57 -9.23 1.15 0.26
C GLY A 57 -8.50 2.40 -0.21
N VAL A 58 -8.56 3.49 0.55
CA VAL A 58 -7.85 4.75 0.21
C VAL A 58 -6.33 4.54 0.27
N GLY A 59 -5.83 3.87 1.30
CA GLY A 59 -4.40 3.54 1.43
C GLY A 59 -3.89 2.69 0.28
N TRP A 60 -4.68 1.68 -0.14
CA TRP A 60 -4.39 0.88 -1.33
C TRP A 60 -4.28 1.76 -2.58
N ASN A 61 -5.23 2.66 -2.80
CA ASN A 61 -5.22 3.57 -3.95
C ASN A 61 -3.92 4.37 -4.00
N PHE A 62 -3.50 4.98 -2.89
CA PHE A 62 -2.29 5.80 -2.84
C PHE A 62 -1.02 5.00 -3.13
N LEU A 63 -0.90 3.80 -2.56
CA LEU A 63 0.26 2.93 -2.78
C LEU A 63 0.29 2.39 -4.21
N PHE A 64 -0.84 1.85 -4.68
CA PHE A 64 -0.93 1.26 -6.01
C PHE A 64 -0.73 2.30 -7.12
N PHE A 65 -1.36 3.47 -7.01
CA PHE A 65 -1.19 4.56 -7.97
C PHE A 65 0.27 5.04 -8.01
N SER A 66 0.90 5.21 -6.85
CA SER A 66 2.30 5.64 -6.79
C SER A 66 3.23 4.60 -7.43
N ALA A 67 3.07 3.32 -7.09
CA ALA A 67 3.87 2.24 -7.62
C ALA A 67 3.73 2.10 -9.14
N THR A 68 2.50 2.07 -9.66
CA THR A 68 2.22 1.92 -11.09
C THR A 68 2.65 3.13 -11.92
N THR A 69 2.72 4.33 -11.31
CA THR A 69 3.18 5.54 -11.99
C THR A 69 4.71 5.67 -11.99
N ILE A 70 5.38 5.26 -10.91
CA ILE A 70 6.83 5.33 -10.79
C ILE A 70 7.51 4.22 -11.61
N LEU A 71 6.97 3.00 -11.58
CA LEU A 71 7.58 1.84 -12.21
C LEU A 71 7.97 2.05 -13.69
N PRO A 72 7.09 2.57 -14.57
CA PRO A 72 7.45 2.81 -15.95
C PRO A 72 8.54 3.86 -16.17
N GLN A 73 8.79 4.72 -15.17
CA GLN A 73 9.83 5.75 -15.25
C GLN A 73 11.24 5.19 -15.01
N THR A 74 11.34 4.02 -14.37
CA THR A 74 12.62 3.36 -14.05
C THR A 74 13.14 2.48 -15.19
N TYR A 75 12.33 2.19 -16.21
CA TYR A 75 12.68 1.31 -17.33
C TYR A 75 12.86 2.08 -18.63
N ALA A 76 13.77 1.57 -19.48
CA ALA A 76 13.91 2.07 -20.85
C ALA A 76 12.57 1.94 -21.62
N PRO A 77 12.26 2.85 -22.58
CA PRO A 77 10.98 2.89 -23.27
C PRO A 77 10.54 1.55 -23.87
N LYS A 78 11.49 0.76 -24.37
CA LYS A 78 11.28 -0.57 -24.95
C LYS A 78 10.70 -1.59 -23.96
N HIS A 79 10.98 -1.46 -22.66
CA HIS A 79 10.62 -2.45 -21.66
C HIS A 79 9.49 -2.00 -20.71
N LYS A 80 9.03 -0.75 -20.82
CA LYS A 80 8.01 -0.17 -19.92
C LYS A 80 6.73 -1.00 -19.86
N PHE A 81 6.16 -1.34 -21.01
CA PHE A 81 4.91 -2.10 -21.06
C PHE A 81 5.07 -3.51 -20.50
N LYS A 82 6.19 -4.19 -20.81
CA LYS A 82 6.45 -5.54 -20.28
C LYS A 82 6.61 -5.52 -18.77
N ALA A 83 7.34 -4.55 -18.22
CA ALA A 83 7.52 -4.38 -16.78
C ALA A 83 6.19 -4.08 -16.07
N GLN A 84 5.37 -3.19 -16.65
CA GLN A 84 4.05 -2.86 -16.12
C GLN A 84 3.12 -4.08 -16.12
N THR A 85 3.02 -4.78 -17.24
CA THR A 85 2.18 -5.98 -17.35
C THR A 85 2.60 -7.05 -16.35
N LEU A 86 3.92 -7.28 -16.20
CA LEU A 86 4.43 -8.25 -15.23
C LEU A 86 4.08 -7.83 -13.79
N ASN A 87 4.29 -6.58 -13.44
CA ASN A 87 3.93 -6.04 -12.12
C ASN A 87 2.44 -6.24 -11.84
N ASP A 88 1.58 -5.82 -12.75
CA ASP A 88 0.13 -5.89 -12.56
C ASP A 88 -0.35 -7.34 -12.47
N THR A 89 0.22 -8.24 -13.30
CA THR A 89 -0.09 -9.68 -13.22
C THR A 89 0.31 -10.27 -11.87
N ILE A 90 1.49 -9.95 -11.36
CA ILE A 90 1.96 -10.41 -10.04
C ILE A 90 1.03 -9.89 -8.95
N VAL A 91 0.77 -8.58 -8.90
CA VAL A 91 -0.08 -7.97 -7.88
C VAL A 91 -1.49 -8.56 -7.89
N LEU A 92 -2.13 -8.66 -9.05
CA LEU A 92 -3.48 -9.20 -9.18
C LEU A 92 -3.53 -10.69 -8.85
N SER A 93 -2.50 -11.46 -9.21
CA SER A 93 -2.42 -12.90 -8.86
C SER A 93 -2.31 -13.09 -7.35
N PHE A 94 -1.45 -12.34 -6.66
CA PHE A 94 -1.36 -12.39 -5.20
C PHE A 94 -2.65 -11.93 -4.52
N GLN A 95 -3.30 -10.92 -5.06
CA GLN A 95 -4.59 -10.43 -4.54
C GLN A 95 -5.68 -11.49 -4.69
N ALA A 96 -5.75 -12.17 -5.83
CA ALA A 96 -6.71 -13.26 -6.06
C ALA A 96 -6.44 -14.43 -5.11
N LEU A 97 -5.18 -14.86 -4.94
CA LEU A 97 -4.80 -15.92 -4.00
C LEU A 97 -5.15 -15.52 -2.56
N ALA A 98 -4.86 -14.30 -2.14
CA ALA A 98 -5.22 -13.80 -0.82
C ALA A 98 -6.74 -13.80 -0.60
N ALA A 99 -7.52 -13.37 -1.59
CA ALA A 99 -8.98 -13.37 -1.50
C ALA A 99 -9.56 -14.80 -1.38
N LEU A 100 -9.04 -15.75 -2.16
CA LEU A 100 -9.45 -17.16 -2.10
C LEU A 100 -9.06 -17.82 -0.77
N SER A 101 -7.91 -17.48 -0.22
CA SER A 101 -7.42 -18.07 1.04
C SER A 101 -7.94 -17.36 2.29
N ALA A 102 -8.57 -16.18 2.17
CA ALA A 102 -8.97 -15.37 3.31
C ALA A 102 -9.94 -16.09 4.26
N GLY A 103 -10.92 -16.81 3.72
CA GLY A 103 -11.87 -17.58 4.55
C GLY A 103 -11.18 -18.73 5.31
N PHE A 104 -10.26 -19.43 4.67
CA PHE A 104 -9.47 -20.49 5.28
C PHE A 104 -8.55 -19.91 6.37
N ALA A 105 -7.83 -18.85 6.06
CA ALA A 105 -6.95 -18.16 6.99
C ALA A 105 -7.72 -17.65 8.22
N LEU A 106 -8.90 -17.06 8.03
CA LEU A 106 -9.76 -16.61 9.13
C LEU A 106 -10.22 -17.77 10.02
N HIS A 107 -10.56 -18.91 9.42
CA HIS A 107 -11.01 -20.09 10.17
C HIS A 107 -9.90 -20.69 11.04
N PHE A 108 -8.68 -20.82 10.51
CA PHE A 108 -7.57 -21.48 11.20
C PHE A 108 -6.72 -20.55 12.08
N LEU A 109 -6.51 -19.30 11.65
CA LEU A 109 -5.64 -18.36 12.36
C LEU A 109 -6.42 -17.42 13.28
N GLY A 110 -7.71 -17.22 13.00
CA GLY A 110 -8.52 -16.23 13.70
C GLY A 110 -8.21 -14.80 13.26
N TRP A 111 -9.05 -13.86 13.71
CA TRP A 111 -9.01 -12.46 13.29
C TRP A 111 -7.71 -11.74 13.70
N ASP A 112 -7.27 -11.95 14.94
CA ASP A 112 -6.12 -11.22 15.49
C ASP A 112 -4.81 -11.61 14.78
N MET A 113 -4.62 -12.90 14.49
CA MET A 113 -3.46 -13.37 13.72
C MET A 113 -3.48 -12.87 12.29
N MET A 114 -4.64 -12.80 11.64
CA MET A 114 -4.74 -12.19 10.31
C MET A 114 -4.25 -10.74 10.29
N ILE A 115 -4.63 -9.94 11.27
CA ILE A 115 -4.18 -8.54 11.36
C ILE A 115 -2.67 -8.46 11.61
N ILE A 116 -2.11 -9.33 12.46
CA ILE A 116 -0.66 -9.40 12.70
C ILE A 116 0.08 -9.74 11.40
N PHE A 117 -0.40 -10.70 10.62
CA PHE A 117 0.19 -11.02 9.32
C PHE A 117 0.13 -9.85 8.34
N CYS A 118 -0.95 -9.05 8.35
CA CYS A 118 -1.05 -7.84 7.53
C CYS A 118 -0.08 -6.74 7.96
N ALA A 119 0.36 -6.73 9.23
CA ALA A 119 1.35 -5.77 9.70
C ALA A 119 2.76 -6.02 9.15
N ILE A 120 3.10 -7.25 8.79
CA ILE A 120 4.45 -7.61 8.29
C ILE A 120 4.85 -6.80 7.04
N PRO A 121 4.06 -6.78 5.94
CA PRO A 121 4.42 -6.00 4.76
C PRO A 121 4.42 -4.48 5.04
N ILE A 122 3.57 -3.99 5.93
CA ILE A 122 3.55 -2.58 6.33
C ILE A 122 4.88 -2.21 7.00
N LEU A 123 5.32 -3.03 7.96
CA LEU A 123 6.61 -2.83 8.65
C LEU A 123 7.79 -2.93 7.69
N ALA A 124 7.78 -3.89 6.75
CA ALA A 124 8.82 -4.01 5.74
C ALA A 124 8.92 -2.75 4.87
N MET A 125 7.80 -2.19 4.42
CA MET A 125 7.79 -0.96 3.64
C MET A 125 8.24 0.26 4.47
N LEU A 126 7.85 0.35 5.74
CA LEU A 126 8.32 1.39 6.64
C LEU A 126 9.84 1.32 6.86
N MET A 127 10.39 0.13 7.05
CA MET A 127 11.84 -0.08 7.17
C MET A 127 12.57 0.34 5.89
N MET A 128 12.07 0.01 4.72
CA MET A 128 12.64 0.43 3.44
C MET A 128 12.68 1.96 3.31
N LEU A 129 11.61 2.66 3.67
CA LEU A 129 11.54 4.13 3.62
C LEU A 129 12.54 4.78 4.61
N ILE A 130 12.72 4.19 5.78
CA ILE A 130 13.70 4.68 6.78
C ILE A 130 15.12 4.47 6.27
N TRP A 131 15.39 3.32 5.67
CA TRP A 131 16.71 3.00 5.12
C TRP A 131 17.09 3.92 3.96
N GLU A 132 16.16 4.17 3.06
CA GLU A 132 16.36 5.13 1.97
C GLU A 132 16.72 6.53 2.50
N ARG A 133 16.04 7.00 3.55
CA ARG A 133 16.36 8.29 4.20
C ARG A 133 17.81 8.32 4.71
N LYS A 134 18.28 7.26 5.36
CA LYS A 134 19.64 7.18 5.88
C LYS A 134 20.68 7.17 4.75
N SER A 135 20.44 6.43 3.68
CA SER A 135 21.34 6.33 2.53
C SER A 135 21.52 7.70 1.85
N VAL A 136 20.42 8.44 1.62
CA VAL A 136 20.47 9.78 1.00
C VAL A 136 21.14 10.80 1.95
N SER A 137 20.95 10.69 3.25
CA SER A 137 21.60 11.57 4.24
C SER A 137 23.12 11.37 4.28
N ASN A 138 23.58 10.10 4.27
CA ASN A 138 25.00 9.77 4.29
C ASN A 138 25.72 10.25 3.02
N SER A 139 25.13 10.03 1.85
CA SER A 139 25.70 10.47 0.57
C SER A 139 25.81 12.00 0.44
N ARG A 140 25.03 12.74 1.20
CA ARG A 140 25.09 14.20 1.28
C ARG A 140 26.21 14.67 2.20
N SER A 141 26.44 13.94 3.29
CA SER A 141 27.52 14.24 4.26
C SER A 141 28.93 13.95 3.70
N GLU A 142 29.06 13.02 2.76
CA GLU A 142 30.35 12.67 2.13
C GLU A 142 30.76 13.64 1.01
N ARG A 143 29.85 14.57 0.60
CA ARG A 143 30.10 15.56 -0.46
C ARG A 143 30.38 16.97 0.06
N VAL A 144 30.40 17.16 1.37
CA VAL A 144 30.73 18.41 2.07
C VAL A 144 32.10 18.29 2.71
#